data_221985d34726785ed9990f404b579260
#
_entry.id   221985d34726785ed9990f404b579260
#
_cell.length_a   1.000
_cell.length_b   1.000
_cell.length_c   1.000
_cell.angle_alpha   90.00
_cell.angle_beta   90.00
_cell.angle_gamma   90.00
#
_symmetry.space_group_name_H-M   'P 1'
#
loop_
_entity.id
_entity.type
_entity.pdbx_description
1 polymer ?
#
loop_
_entity_poly.entity_id
_entity_poly.type
_entity_poly.pdbx_seq_one_letter_code
_entity_poly.pdbx_strand_id
1 'polypeptide(L)'
;MNNDLLIEQGDLRKLLGAASGDAALLYLYIRAGGDPGQAESQLRMNGSHLSCAVATLRQLGLLGEEKKAVTFSGERPCYTETDVLQAERDNEFTSLVGEVQRVLGRNLNTEELKILLGFVRYLGMPVEVIAMLVCYCKDRARQRGSSRNPSLRTIEKEAYAWAERGIDSVEEAAA
;
A
#
# COMPACT_ATOMS: atom_id res chain seq x y z
N MET A 1 -36.97 -1.85 4.19
CA MET A 1 -35.73 -2.19 3.47
C MET A 1 -35.13 -3.41 4.14
N ASN A 2 -35.27 -4.58 3.50
CA ASN A 2 -34.67 -5.79 4.03
C ASN A 2 -33.16 -5.66 3.90
N ASN A 3 -32.47 -5.53 5.01
CA ASN A 3 -31.03 -5.54 5.07
C ASN A 3 -30.56 -6.98 5.29
N ASP A 4 -30.80 -7.84 4.28
CA ASP A 4 -30.43 -9.25 4.36
C ASP A 4 -28.89 -9.36 4.29
N LEU A 5 -28.28 -9.87 5.36
CA LEU A 5 -26.85 -10.11 5.42
C LEU A 5 -26.53 -11.40 4.64
N LEU A 6 -26.00 -11.26 3.43
CA LEU A 6 -25.54 -12.39 2.64
C LEU A 6 -24.12 -12.79 3.06
N ILE A 7 -23.98 -14.01 3.57
CA ILE A 7 -22.70 -14.62 3.94
C ILE A 7 -22.45 -15.77 2.97
N GLU A 8 -21.28 -15.78 2.34
CA GLU A 8 -20.89 -16.90 1.49
C GLU A 8 -20.64 -18.16 2.31
N GLN A 9 -21.05 -19.32 1.80
CA GLN A 9 -20.85 -20.60 2.51
C GLN A 9 -19.38 -20.91 2.78
N GLY A 10 -18.47 -20.42 1.91
CA GLY A 10 -17.04 -20.56 2.08
C GLY A 10 -16.53 -19.80 3.31
N ASP A 11 -17.00 -18.58 3.50
CA ASP A 11 -16.63 -17.72 4.62
C ASP A 11 -17.20 -18.27 5.94
N LEU A 12 -18.45 -18.74 5.90
CA LEU A 12 -19.06 -19.38 7.06
C LEU A 12 -18.28 -20.62 7.53
N ARG A 13 -17.81 -21.46 6.60
CA ARG A 13 -16.99 -22.63 6.94
C ARG A 13 -15.67 -22.26 7.56
N LYS A 14 -15.01 -21.20 7.05
CA LYS A 14 -13.75 -20.68 7.62
C LYS A 14 -13.95 -20.17 9.04
N LEU A 15 -15.01 -19.40 9.28
CA LEU A 15 -15.36 -18.87 10.60
C LEU A 15 -15.68 -19.98 11.62
N LEU A 16 -16.46 -20.97 11.20
CA LEU A 16 -16.77 -22.13 12.04
C LEU A 16 -15.54 -22.97 12.35
N GLY A 17 -14.64 -23.15 11.36
CA GLY A 17 -13.38 -23.87 11.53
C GLY A 17 -12.39 -23.17 12.48
N ALA A 18 -12.42 -21.85 12.55
CA ALA A 18 -11.59 -21.07 13.46
C ALA A 18 -12.06 -21.14 14.91
N ALA A 19 -13.31 -21.56 15.17
CA ALA A 19 -13.93 -21.67 16.50
C ALA A 19 -13.78 -20.41 17.37
N SER A 20 -13.64 -19.23 16.76
CA SER A 20 -13.51 -17.94 17.44
C SER A 20 -14.82 -17.16 17.36
N GLY A 21 -15.54 -17.09 18.46
CA GLY A 21 -16.80 -16.33 18.57
C GLY A 21 -16.57 -14.83 18.33
N ASP A 22 -15.49 -14.28 18.84
CA ASP A 22 -15.14 -12.87 18.70
C ASP A 22 -14.86 -12.51 17.23
N ALA A 23 -14.15 -13.37 16.50
CA ALA A 23 -13.89 -13.20 15.08
C ALA A 23 -15.21 -13.27 14.25
N ALA A 24 -16.09 -14.21 14.57
CA ALA A 24 -17.39 -14.34 13.92
C ALA A 24 -18.26 -13.10 14.15
N LEU A 25 -18.35 -12.60 15.37
CA LEU A 25 -19.09 -11.39 15.73
C LEU A 25 -18.52 -10.15 15.01
N LEU A 26 -17.21 -9.99 14.99
CA LEU A 26 -16.56 -8.90 14.30
C LEU A 26 -16.82 -8.95 12.79
N TYR A 27 -16.72 -10.15 12.19
CA TYR A 27 -17.04 -10.34 10.77
C TYR A 27 -18.47 -9.93 10.42
N LEU A 28 -19.44 -10.40 11.21
CA LEU A 28 -20.86 -10.05 11.02
C LEU A 28 -21.11 -8.55 11.17
N TYR A 29 -20.49 -7.93 12.17
CA TYR A 29 -20.58 -6.49 12.40
C TYR A 29 -20.07 -5.67 11.22
N ILE A 30 -18.90 -6.01 10.68
CA ILE A 30 -18.31 -5.33 9.52
C ILE A 30 -19.19 -5.55 8.27
N ARG A 31 -19.67 -6.77 8.04
CA ARG A 31 -20.53 -7.09 6.89
C ARG A 31 -21.91 -6.39 6.98
N ALA A 32 -22.37 -6.11 8.19
CA ALA A 32 -23.57 -5.29 8.42
C ALA A 32 -23.34 -3.78 8.21
N GLY A 33 -22.12 -3.37 7.82
CA GLY A 33 -21.78 -1.96 7.61
C GLY A 33 -21.34 -1.24 8.89
N GLY A 34 -20.97 -1.98 9.94
CA GLY A 34 -20.42 -1.40 11.19
C GLY A 34 -19.03 -0.82 10.98
N ASP A 35 -18.77 0.31 11.65
CA ASP A 35 -17.46 0.95 11.64
C ASP A 35 -16.47 0.16 12.51
N PRO A 36 -15.36 -0.34 11.94
CA PRO A 36 -14.33 -1.06 12.70
C PRO A 36 -13.78 -0.27 13.89
N GLY A 37 -13.71 1.07 13.80
CA GLY A 37 -13.26 1.93 14.90
C GLY A 37 -14.20 1.96 16.11
N GLN A 38 -15.47 1.58 15.93
CA GLN A 38 -16.47 1.51 16.99
C GLN A 38 -16.75 0.07 17.46
N ALA A 39 -16.11 -0.92 16.85
CA ALA A 39 -16.36 -2.33 17.12
C ALA A 39 -16.15 -2.71 18.61
N GLU A 40 -15.14 -2.11 19.25
CA GLU A 40 -14.84 -2.34 20.67
C GLU A 40 -16.04 -2.01 21.59
N SER A 41 -16.65 -0.85 21.36
CA SER A 41 -17.79 -0.38 22.17
C SER A 41 -19.10 -1.08 21.80
N GLN A 42 -19.34 -1.32 20.51
CA GLN A 42 -20.58 -1.91 20.01
C GLN A 42 -20.70 -3.41 20.28
N LEU A 43 -19.59 -4.13 20.16
CA LEU A 43 -19.52 -5.56 20.42
C LEU A 43 -19.16 -5.88 21.88
N ARG A 44 -18.92 -4.86 22.71
CA ARG A 44 -18.50 -4.99 24.10
C ARG A 44 -17.26 -5.89 24.28
N MET A 45 -16.35 -5.82 23.32
CA MET A 45 -15.08 -6.52 23.35
C MET A 45 -14.01 -5.62 23.96
N ASN A 46 -13.07 -6.19 24.70
CA ASN A 46 -11.89 -5.44 25.11
C ASN A 46 -10.87 -5.39 23.96
N GLY A 47 -9.92 -4.45 24.01
CA GLY A 47 -8.95 -4.24 22.94
C GLY A 47 -8.12 -5.49 22.60
N SER A 48 -7.83 -6.35 23.58
CA SER A 48 -7.10 -7.61 23.35
C SER A 48 -7.93 -8.62 22.57
N HIS A 49 -9.22 -8.77 22.90
CA HIS A 49 -10.14 -9.64 22.17
C HIS A 49 -10.37 -9.13 20.73
N LEU A 50 -10.53 -7.82 20.58
CA LEU A 50 -10.67 -7.22 19.26
C LEU A 50 -9.43 -7.45 18.40
N SER A 51 -8.23 -7.25 18.95
CA SER A 51 -6.96 -7.49 18.23
C SER A 51 -6.82 -8.96 17.82
N CYS A 52 -7.20 -9.89 18.69
CA CYS A 52 -7.17 -11.31 18.40
C CYS A 52 -8.20 -11.70 17.32
N ALA A 53 -9.40 -11.13 17.36
CA ALA A 53 -10.44 -11.33 16.37
C ALA A 53 -10.01 -10.81 14.99
N VAL A 54 -9.42 -9.62 14.94
CA VAL A 54 -8.86 -9.03 13.71
C VAL A 54 -7.74 -9.92 13.13
N ALA A 55 -6.81 -10.39 13.98
CA ALA A 55 -5.72 -11.27 13.55
C ALA A 55 -6.28 -12.58 12.96
N THR A 56 -7.27 -13.17 13.62
CA THR A 56 -7.93 -14.40 13.15
C THR A 56 -8.62 -14.19 11.81
N LEU A 57 -9.36 -13.10 11.62
CA LEU A 57 -10.04 -12.80 10.37
C LEU A 57 -9.06 -12.53 9.21
N ARG A 58 -7.92 -11.88 9.49
CA ARG A 58 -6.84 -11.71 8.51
C ARG A 58 -6.23 -13.05 8.10
N GLN A 59 -5.95 -13.92 9.07
CA GLN A 59 -5.41 -15.24 8.81
C GLN A 59 -6.35 -16.11 7.96
N LEU A 60 -7.65 -15.94 8.11
CA LEU A 60 -8.69 -16.62 7.33
C LEU A 60 -8.90 -15.99 5.93
N GLY A 61 -8.29 -14.84 5.66
CA GLY A 61 -8.51 -14.07 4.44
C GLY A 61 -9.92 -13.47 4.33
N LEU A 62 -10.59 -13.28 5.47
CA LEU A 62 -11.97 -12.75 5.55
C LEU A 62 -12.01 -11.23 5.83
N LEU A 63 -10.95 -10.69 6.38
CA LEU A 63 -10.68 -9.27 6.44
C LEU A 63 -9.60 -8.99 5.41
N GLY A 64 -9.93 -8.16 4.41
CA GLY A 64 -8.91 -7.55 3.59
C GLY A 64 -7.93 -6.80 4.50
N GLU A 65 -6.65 -6.77 4.16
CA GLU A 65 -5.74 -5.86 4.81
C GLU A 65 -6.38 -4.47 4.75
N GLU A 66 -6.71 -3.90 5.91
CA GLU A 66 -7.02 -2.48 5.97
C GLU A 66 -5.76 -1.79 5.46
N LYS A 67 -5.80 -1.38 4.20
CA LYS A 67 -4.85 -0.41 3.72
C LYS A 67 -5.09 0.81 4.58
N LYS A 68 -4.28 0.95 5.64
CA LYS A 68 -4.19 2.22 6.34
C LYS A 68 -3.93 3.22 5.24
N ALA A 69 -4.90 4.09 4.97
CA ALA A 69 -4.63 5.31 4.24
C ALA A 69 -3.52 6.00 5.04
N VAL A 70 -2.30 5.82 4.61
CA VAL A 70 -1.15 6.45 5.24
C VAL A 70 -1.29 7.91 4.85
N THR A 71 -1.93 8.67 5.71
CA THR A 71 -1.89 10.13 5.61
C THR A 71 -0.45 10.52 5.89
N PHE A 72 0.29 10.81 4.83
CA PHE A 72 1.64 11.36 4.91
C PHE A 72 1.56 12.82 5.37
N SER A 73 1.09 13.02 6.61
CA SER A 73 1.11 14.30 7.28
C SER A 73 2.42 14.41 8.06
N GLY A 74 3.49 14.76 7.40
CA GLY A 74 4.78 14.91 8.05
C GLY A 74 5.83 15.51 7.13
N GLU A 75 6.88 16.01 7.73
CA GLU A 75 8.07 16.44 7.00
C GLU A 75 8.61 15.28 6.18
N ARG A 76 8.90 15.55 4.91
CA ARG A 76 9.52 14.55 4.02
C ARG A 76 10.84 14.10 4.64
N PRO A 77 11.12 12.79 4.72
CA PRO A 77 12.38 12.34 5.27
C PRO A 77 13.53 12.85 4.42
N CYS A 78 14.50 13.47 5.09
CA CYS A 78 15.74 13.88 4.45
C CYS A 78 16.73 12.71 4.49
N TYR A 79 16.96 12.08 3.35
CA TYR A 79 18.01 11.07 3.21
C TYR A 79 19.36 11.72 2.91
N THR A 80 20.41 11.19 3.50
CA THR A 80 21.79 11.61 3.29
C THR A 80 22.44 10.80 2.16
N GLU A 81 23.59 11.26 1.68
CA GLU A 81 24.40 10.48 0.72
C GLU A 81 24.82 9.13 1.30
N THR A 82 25.06 9.08 2.61
CA THR A 82 25.40 7.84 3.32
C THR A 82 24.26 6.81 3.26
N ASP A 83 23.00 7.28 3.36
CA ASP A 83 21.83 6.40 3.26
C ASP A 83 21.71 5.80 1.85
N VAL A 84 22.01 6.59 0.82
CA VAL A 84 22.04 6.13 -0.58
C VAL A 84 23.16 5.08 -0.77
N LEU A 85 24.36 5.35 -0.27
CA LEU A 85 25.48 4.41 -0.37
C LEU A 85 25.21 3.08 0.37
N GLN A 86 24.47 3.12 1.48
CA GLN A 86 24.04 1.91 2.16
C GLN A 86 22.97 1.15 1.36
N ALA A 87 22.05 1.88 0.73
CA ALA A 87 21.00 1.28 -0.09
C ALA A 87 21.56 0.66 -1.38
N GLU A 88 22.63 1.23 -1.95
CA GLU A 88 23.32 0.66 -3.12
C GLU A 88 23.98 -0.70 -2.85
N ARG A 89 24.14 -1.09 -1.58
CA ARG A 89 24.59 -2.44 -1.20
C ARG A 89 23.46 -3.47 -1.23
N ASP A 90 22.23 -3.00 -1.30
CA ASP A 90 21.05 -3.83 -1.45
C ASP A 90 20.82 -4.10 -2.94
N ASN A 91 20.80 -5.38 -3.31
CA ASN A 91 20.60 -5.81 -4.69
C ASN A 91 19.24 -5.38 -5.25
N GLU A 92 18.23 -5.32 -4.39
CA GLU A 92 16.86 -4.93 -4.77
C GLU A 92 16.82 -3.45 -5.15
N PHE A 93 17.41 -2.59 -4.32
CA PHE A 93 17.50 -1.16 -4.62
C PHE A 93 18.36 -0.88 -5.86
N THR A 94 19.49 -1.56 -6.02
CA THR A 94 20.35 -1.41 -7.20
C THR A 94 19.65 -1.83 -8.48
N SER A 95 18.88 -2.92 -8.43
CA SER A 95 18.05 -3.37 -9.54
C SER A 95 16.97 -2.35 -9.91
N LEU A 96 16.30 -1.77 -8.92
CA LEU A 96 15.33 -0.70 -9.11
C LEU A 96 15.96 0.53 -9.77
N VAL A 97 17.11 0.98 -9.29
CA VAL A 97 17.85 2.11 -9.88
C VAL A 97 18.15 1.84 -11.35
N GLY A 98 18.66 0.65 -11.68
CA GLY A 98 18.94 0.23 -13.06
C GLY A 98 17.69 0.25 -13.94
N GLU A 99 16.56 -0.24 -13.45
CA GLU A 99 15.30 -0.26 -14.17
C GLU A 99 14.76 1.16 -14.43
N VAL A 100 14.77 2.02 -13.41
CA VAL A 100 14.34 3.41 -13.54
C VAL A 100 15.23 4.18 -14.53
N GLN A 101 16.54 3.98 -14.47
CA GLN A 101 17.48 4.58 -15.42
C GLN A 101 17.22 4.10 -16.86
N ARG A 102 16.93 2.81 -17.01
CA ARG A 102 16.58 2.22 -18.32
C ARG A 102 15.30 2.83 -18.88
N VAL A 103 14.26 2.97 -18.07
CA VAL A 103 12.97 3.55 -18.49
C VAL A 103 13.11 5.03 -18.83
N LEU A 104 13.84 5.79 -18.03
CA LEU A 104 14.08 7.22 -18.25
C LEU A 104 15.15 7.50 -19.33
N GLY A 105 15.96 6.50 -19.69
CA GLY A 105 17.04 6.64 -20.69
C GLY A 105 18.17 7.55 -20.25
N ARG A 106 18.38 7.74 -18.96
CA ARG A 106 19.45 8.56 -18.36
C ARG A 106 19.83 8.09 -16.98
N ASN A 107 21.03 8.44 -16.53
CA ASN A 107 21.46 8.19 -15.17
C ASN A 107 20.74 9.12 -14.19
N LEU A 108 20.55 8.62 -12.97
CA LEU A 108 20.01 9.38 -11.85
C LEU A 108 21.15 10.06 -11.09
N ASN A 109 20.90 11.28 -10.64
CA ASN A 109 21.82 11.98 -9.74
C ASN A 109 21.53 11.63 -8.28
N THR A 110 22.40 12.03 -7.37
CA THR A 110 22.30 11.72 -5.93
C THR A 110 20.97 12.19 -5.33
N GLU A 111 20.47 13.37 -5.71
CA GLU A 111 19.19 13.88 -5.22
C GLU A 111 18.02 13.03 -5.72
N GLU A 112 18.08 12.54 -6.94
CA GLU A 112 17.08 11.64 -7.50
C GLU A 112 17.12 10.25 -6.85
N LEU A 113 18.31 9.77 -6.50
CA LEU A 113 18.48 8.53 -5.73
C LEU A 113 17.88 8.64 -4.32
N LYS A 114 18.02 9.79 -3.66
CA LYS A 114 17.37 10.07 -2.37
C LYS A 114 15.84 10.04 -2.48
N ILE A 115 15.28 10.60 -3.55
CA ILE A 115 13.82 10.54 -3.82
C ILE A 115 13.39 9.08 -4.01
N LEU A 116 14.12 8.32 -4.81
CA LEU A 116 13.82 6.91 -5.07
C LEU A 116 13.91 6.07 -3.79
N LEU A 117 14.89 6.34 -2.94
CA LEU A 117 15.01 5.71 -1.63
C LEU A 117 13.80 6.02 -0.73
N GLY A 118 13.25 7.24 -0.83
CA GLY A 118 12.02 7.63 -0.17
C GLY A 118 10.81 6.79 -0.59
N PHE A 119 10.72 6.41 -1.86
CA PHE A 119 9.63 5.52 -2.33
C PHE A 119 9.69 4.15 -1.68
N VAL A 120 10.89 3.60 -1.53
CA VAL A 120 11.09 2.28 -0.92
C VAL A 120 10.93 2.32 0.60
N ARG A 121 11.62 3.24 1.28
CA ARG A 121 11.71 3.26 2.76
C ARG A 121 10.57 4.01 3.44
N TYR A 122 10.13 5.13 2.86
CA TYR A 122 9.12 5.98 3.48
C TYR A 122 7.71 5.63 3.00
N LEU A 123 7.51 5.50 1.69
CA LEU A 123 6.23 5.12 1.11
C LEU A 123 5.99 3.60 1.18
N GLY A 124 7.05 2.80 1.39
CA GLY A 124 6.94 1.34 1.45
C GLY A 124 6.46 0.70 0.14
N MET A 125 6.70 1.38 -1.00
CA MET A 125 6.24 0.88 -2.30
C MET A 125 7.13 -0.26 -2.79
N PRO A 126 6.53 -1.38 -3.26
CA PRO A 126 7.27 -2.44 -3.93
C PRO A 126 8.01 -1.96 -5.18
N VAL A 127 9.12 -2.59 -5.49
CA VAL A 127 9.98 -2.22 -6.63
C VAL A 127 9.21 -2.25 -7.95
N GLU A 128 8.35 -3.24 -8.12
CA GLU A 128 7.51 -3.42 -9.31
C GLU A 128 6.52 -2.28 -9.48
N VAL A 129 5.91 -1.84 -8.38
CA VAL A 129 4.96 -0.71 -8.37
C VAL A 129 5.67 0.60 -8.70
N ILE A 130 6.88 0.80 -8.18
CA ILE A 130 7.70 1.97 -8.51
C ILE A 130 8.07 1.99 -10.01
N ALA A 131 8.45 0.85 -10.58
CA ALA A 131 8.75 0.74 -12.00
C ALA A 131 7.51 1.08 -12.86
N MET A 132 6.32 0.59 -12.49
CA MET A 132 5.07 0.91 -13.16
C MET A 132 4.72 2.39 -13.03
N LEU A 133 4.91 2.99 -11.87
CA LEU A 133 4.71 4.43 -11.65
C LEU A 133 5.58 5.27 -12.58
N VAL A 134 6.85 4.91 -12.74
CA VAL A 134 7.76 5.62 -13.64
C VAL A 134 7.31 5.50 -15.09
N CYS A 135 6.91 4.32 -15.53
CA CYS A 135 6.34 4.09 -16.86
C CYS A 135 5.06 4.92 -17.08
N TYR A 136 4.14 4.88 -16.12
CA TYR A 136 2.91 5.66 -16.15
C TYR A 136 3.18 7.16 -16.30
N CYS A 137 4.08 7.71 -15.50
CA CYS A 137 4.44 9.13 -15.57
C CYS A 137 5.07 9.50 -16.92
N LYS A 138 5.87 8.60 -17.49
CA LYS A 138 6.48 8.79 -18.82
C LYS A 138 5.43 8.81 -19.92
N ASP A 139 4.50 7.86 -19.90
CA ASP A 139 3.45 7.78 -20.92
C ASP A 139 2.47 8.96 -20.81
N ARG A 140 2.14 9.35 -19.60
CA ARG A 140 1.32 10.54 -19.33
C ARG A 140 1.99 11.83 -19.81
N ALA A 141 3.31 11.95 -19.66
CA ALA A 141 4.06 13.09 -20.20
C ALA A 141 4.01 13.11 -21.75
N ARG A 142 4.15 11.95 -22.38
CA ARG A 142 4.04 11.81 -23.83
C ARG A 142 2.64 12.16 -24.36
N GLN A 143 1.60 11.68 -23.69
CA GLN A 143 0.21 12.01 -24.04
C GLN A 143 -0.08 13.51 -23.96
N ARG A 144 0.61 14.24 -23.07
CA ARG A 144 0.54 15.70 -22.96
C ARG A 144 1.43 16.45 -23.98
N GLY A 145 2.04 15.73 -24.91
CA GLY A 145 2.91 16.30 -25.95
C GLY A 145 4.32 16.65 -25.49
N SER A 146 4.74 16.17 -24.28
CA SER A 146 6.11 16.37 -23.82
C SER A 146 7.05 15.36 -24.49
N SER A 147 8.08 15.86 -25.17
CA SER A 147 9.16 15.03 -25.70
C SER A 147 10.22 14.70 -24.63
N ARG A 148 10.16 15.34 -23.47
CA ARG A 148 11.10 15.14 -22.35
C ARG A 148 10.53 14.16 -21.34
N ASN A 149 11.39 13.29 -20.80
CA ASN A 149 11.02 12.40 -19.71
C ASN A 149 10.73 13.20 -18.43
N PRO A 150 9.79 12.76 -17.59
CA PRO A 150 9.47 13.43 -16.33
C PRO A 150 10.67 13.41 -15.38
N SER A 151 10.80 14.45 -14.56
CA SER A 151 11.78 14.48 -13.48
C SER A 151 11.32 13.61 -12.32
N LEU A 152 12.27 13.11 -11.49
CA LEU A 152 11.94 12.36 -10.28
C LEU A 152 11.03 13.16 -9.31
N ARG A 153 11.15 14.48 -9.27
CA ARG A 153 10.25 15.34 -8.49
C ARG A 153 8.81 15.32 -8.99
N THR A 154 8.61 15.17 -10.30
CA THR A 154 7.27 15.01 -10.87
C THR A 154 6.71 13.63 -10.55
N ILE A 155 7.54 12.61 -10.65
CA ILE A 155 7.19 11.22 -10.28
C ILE A 155 6.90 11.14 -8.78
N GLU A 156 7.65 11.84 -7.94
CA GLU A 156 7.45 11.92 -6.50
C GLU A 156 6.03 12.38 -6.13
N LYS A 157 5.52 13.41 -6.78
CA LYS A 157 4.14 13.88 -6.54
C LYS A 157 3.11 12.79 -6.84
N GLU A 158 3.31 12.06 -7.91
CA GLU A 158 2.43 10.97 -8.30
C GLU A 158 2.59 9.75 -7.37
N ALA A 159 3.81 9.49 -6.87
CA ALA A 159 4.08 8.45 -5.86
C ALA A 159 3.29 8.70 -4.58
N TYR A 160 3.30 9.92 -4.06
CA TYR A 160 2.50 10.28 -2.89
C TYR A 160 1.00 10.10 -3.16
N ALA A 161 0.51 10.52 -4.33
CA ALA A 161 -0.90 10.35 -4.69
C ALA A 161 -1.30 8.86 -4.80
N TRP A 162 -0.41 8.01 -5.30
CA TRP A 162 -0.62 6.56 -5.35
C TRP A 162 -0.63 5.95 -3.94
N ALA A 163 0.32 6.35 -3.10
CA ALA A 163 0.39 5.89 -1.72
C ALA A 163 -0.84 6.31 -0.90
N GLU A 164 -1.34 7.55 -1.08
CA GLU A 164 -2.57 8.02 -0.44
C GLU A 164 -3.81 7.25 -0.90
N ARG A 165 -3.84 6.78 -2.15
CA ARG A 165 -4.90 5.93 -2.69
C ARG A 165 -4.76 4.46 -2.29
N GLY A 166 -3.66 4.10 -1.62
CA GLY A 166 -3.34 2.73 -1.25
C GLY A 166 -2.97 1.83 -2.42
N ILE A 167 -2.41 2.40 -3.50
CA ILE A 167 -1.90 1.64 -4.64
C ILE A 167 -0.51 1.12 -4.26
N ASP A 168 -0.45 -0.11 -3.76
CA ASP A 168 0.75 -0.78 -3.28
C ASP A 168 0.97 -2.16 -3.91
N SER A 169 0.12 -2.53 -4.88
CA SER A 169 0.23 -3.78 -5.63
C SER A 169 0.23 -3.53 -7.14
N VAL A 170 0.77 -4.48 -7.88
CA VAL A 170 0.83 -4.43 -9.35
C VAL A 170 -0.57 -4.42 -9.96
N GLU A 171 -1.49 -5.18 -9.37
CA GLU A 171 -2.89 -5.28 -9.81
C GLU A 171 -3.61 -3.94 -9.70
N GLU A 172 -3.38 -3.21 -8.63
CA GLU A 172 -4.00 -1.89 -8.41
C GLU A 172 -3.35 -0.80 -9.25
N ALA A 173 -2.04 -0.92 -9.49
CA ALA A 173 -1.33 0.00 -10.37
C ALA A 173 -1.73 -0.17 -11.83
N ALA A 174 -2.24 -1.35 -12.22
CA ALA A 174 -2.69 -1.67 -13.57
C ALA A 174 -4.18 -1.34 -13.81
N ALA A 175 -4.96 -1.12 -12.75
CA ALA A 175 -6.39 -0.80 -12.84
C ALA A 175 -6.65 0.68 -13.14
#